data_3e515d8ba7d9a1414b1372685918315c
#
_entry.id   3e515d8ba7d9a1414b1372685918315c
#
_cell.length_a   1.000
_cell.length_b   1.000
_cell.length_c   1.000
_cell.angle_alpha   90.00
_cell.angle_beta   90.00
_cell.angle_gamma   90.00
#
_symmetry.space_group_name_H-M   'P 1'
#
loop_
_entity.id
_entity.type
_entity.pdbx_description
1 polymer ?
#
loop_
_entity_poly.entity_id
_entity_poly.type
_entity_poly.pdbx_seq_one_letter_code
_entity_poly.pdbx_strand_id
1 'polypeptide(L)'
;MFDKLDDLLIRFEEVLNELGEPDVTSNPERFQKLMKEQSDLQPIVDTYKEYKKNKETIQDSLAMLEEEKDEEMREMLKEELSDAKKQVGELEHELKILLLPKDPNDSKNVIVEIRAGAGGDEAALFAAEIYRMYVKYAESRRWKTEMMSLNENGIGGFKEVTFMINGAGAYSRLKYESGVHRVQRVPETESGGRIHTSTCTVAIMPEAEEIDFHLDMNDCKFDVFRASGNGGQCVNTTDSAVRLTHIPTGIVISCQDEKSQLKNKDKALKVLRSRLYEMELAKQHDAEAEARRSQIGTGDRSEKIRTYNFPQGRVTDHRIKLTLHRLDNILGGDLDEIIDSLIAADQAAKLSNLQDEA
;
A
#
# COMPACT_ATOMS: atom_id res chain seq x y z
N MET A 1 -23.45 13.71 -1.95
CA MET A 1 -22.93 12.33 -1.74
C MET A 1 -23.68 11.31 -2.58
N PHE A 2 -25.01 11.23 -2.49
CA PHE A 2 -25.81 10.24 -3.23
C PHE A 2 -25.82 10.45 -4.75
N ASP A 3 -25.75 11.68 -5.24
CA ASP A 3 -25.63 11.94 -6.69
C ASP A 3 -24.38 11.28 -7.32
N LYS A 4 -23.27 11.24 -6.58
CA LYS A 4 -22.07 10.52 -7.02
C LYS A 4 -22.24 9.00 -7.09
N LEU A 5 -23.16 8.43 -6.29
CA LEU A 5 -23.42 6.97 -6.31
C LEU A 5 -24.22 6.56 -7.55
N ASP A 6 -25.12 7.43 -8.03
CA ASP A 6 -25.83 7.18 -9.29
C ASP A 6 -24.85 7.23 -10.48
N ASP A 7 -23.89 8.16 -10.48
CA ASP A 7 -22.84 8.21 -11.50
C ASP A 7 -21.95 6.94 -11.48
N LEU A 8 -21.63 6.43 -10.28
CA LEU A 8 -20.86 5.18 -10.13
C LEU A 8 -21.63 3.96 -10.63
N LEU A 9 -22.97 3.95 -10.47
CA LEU A 9 -23.79 2.88 -11.00
C LEU A 9 -23.83 2.88 -12.52
N ILE A 10 -23.94 4.05 -13.14
CA ILE A 10 -23.85 4.22 -14.59
C ILE A 10 -22.46 3.77 -15.08
N ARG A 11 -21.40 4.22 -14.42
CA ARG A 11 -20.05 3.82 -14.79
C ARG A 11 -19.82 2.31 -14.69
N PHE A 12 -20.37 1.67 -13.67
CA PHE A 12 -20.31 0.22 -13.51
C PHE A 12 -21.00 -0.52 -14.68
N GLU A 13 -22.15 -0.04 -15.13
CA GLU A 13 -22.86 -0.60 -16.28
C GLU A 13 -22.05 -0.41 -17.59
N GLU A 14 -21.40 0.75 -17.77
CA GLU A 14 -20.50 1.00 -18.88
C GLU A 14 -19.32 0.01 -18.87
N VAL A 15 -18.68 -0.19 -17.70
CA VAL A 15 -17.55 -1.13 -17.57
C VAL A 15 -17.98 -2.57 -17.88
N LEU A 16 -19.17 -3.00 -17.47
CA LEU A 16 -19.73 -4.31 -17.82
C LEU A 16 -19.97 -4.43 -19.34
N ASN A 17 -20.48 -3.39 -19.96
CA ASN A 17 -20.69 -3.37 -21.40
C ASN A 17 -19.37 -3.42 -22.17
N GLU A 18 -18.37 -2.60 -21.75
CA GLU A 18 -17.03 -2.63 -22.32
C GLU A 18 -16.37 -4.01 -22.20
N LEU A 19 -16.51 -4.67 -21.03
CA LEU A 19 -16.00 -6.04 -20.83
C LEU A 19 -16.67 -7.08 -21.73
N GLY A 20 -17.91 -6.82 -22.15
CA GLY A 20 -18.66 -7.66 -23.10
C GLY A 20 -18.23 -7.49 -24.58
N GLU A 21 -17.43 -6.48 -24.91
CA GLU A 21 -16.96 -6.25 -26.27
C GLU A 21 -15.93 -7.29 -26.70
N PRO A 22 -16.04 -7.85 -27.93
CA PRO A 22 -15.10 -8.86 -28.43
C PRO A 22 -13.64 -8.40 -28.51
N ASP A 23 -13.42 -7.10 -28.70
CA ASP A 23 -12.10 -6.50 -28.90
C ASP A 23 -11.32 -6.32 -27.60
N VAL A 24 -11.98 -6.34 -26.44
CA VAL A 24 -11.33 -6.13 -25.13
C VAL A 24 -10.39 -7.29 -24.79
N THR A 25 -10.76 -8.51 -25.16
CA THR A 25 -9.92 -9.70 -24.94
C THR A 25 -8.63 -9.70 -25.77
N SER A 26 -8.57 -8.91 -26.85
CA SER A 26 -7.37 -8.76 -27.68
C SER A 26 -6.34 -7.79 -27.06
N ASN A 27 -6.72 -6.98 -26.08
CA ASN A 27 -5.83 -6.07 -25.37
C ASN A 27 -5.77 -6.43 -23.88
N PRO A 28 -4.77 -7.23 -23.43
CA PRO A 28 -4.67 -7.70 -22.07
C PRO A 28 -4.60 -6.58 -21.02
N GLU A 29 -3.94 -5.46 -21.31
CA GLU A 29 -3.81 -4.34 -20.38
C GLU A 29 -5.16 -3.64 -20.16
N ARG A 30 -5.92 -3.37 -21.24
CA ARG A 30 -7.26 -2.78 -21.15
C ARG A 30 -8.21 -3.72 -20.39
N PHE A 31 -8.16 -5.02 -20.69
CA PHE A 31 -8.97 -6.02 -20.01
C PHE A 31 -8.68 -6.06 -18.51
N GLN A 32 -7.40 -6.10 -18.12
CA GLN A 32 -6.99 -6.13 -16.73
C GLN A 32 -7.42 -4.86 -15.97
N LYS A 33 -7.33 -3.69 -16.62
CA LYS A 33 -7.76 -2.41 -16.04
C LYS A 33 -9.26 -2.38 -15.81
N LEU A 34 -10.07 -2.82 -16.76
CA LEU A 34 -11.52 -2.88 -16.65
C LEU A 34 -11.98 -3.90 -15.59
N MET A 35 -11.33 -5.08 -15.52
CA MET A 35 -11.60 -6.08 -14.49
C MET A 35 -11.30 -5.56 -13.09
N LYS A 36 -10.21 -4.80 -12.93
CA LYS A 36 -9.88 -4.15 -11.66
C LYS A 36 -10.93 -3.10 -11.29
N GLU A 37 -11.32 -2.24 -12.23
CA GLU A 37 -12.35 -1.22 -12.04
C GLU A 37 -13.70 -1.86 -11.67
N GLN A 38 -14.10 -2.92 -12.34
CA GLN A 38 -15.30 -3.69 -12.02
C GLN A 38 -15.25 -4.24 -10.58
N SER A 39 -14.14 -4.89 -10.22
CA SER A 39 -13.95 -5.45 -8.87
C SER A 39 -13.99 -4.39 -7.77
N ASP A 40 -13.49 -3.18 -8.06
CA ASP A 40 -13.52 -2.07 -7.11
C ASP A 40 -14.91 -1.44 -6.95
N LEU A 41 -15.69 -1.37 -8.02
CA LEU A 41 -17.03 -0.78 -8.03
C LEU A 41 -18.11 -1.75 -7.55
N GLN A 42 -17.94 -3.07 -7.77
CA GLN A 42 -18.94 -4.10 -7.45
C GLN A 42 -19.51 -3.98 -6.03
N PRO A 43 -18.69 -3.94 -4.95
CA PRO A 43 -19.23 -3.86 -3.58
C PRO A 43 -19.99 -2.56 -3.33
N ILE A 44 -19.57 -1.44 -3.92
CA ILE A 44 -20.26 -0.15 -3.79
C ILE A 44 -21.64 -0.23 -4.44
N VAL A 45 -21.72 -0.80 -5.64
CA VAL A 45 -22.96 -0.93 -6.42
C VAL A 45 -23.94 -1.89 -5.74
N ASP A 46 -23.44 -3.02 -5.22
CA ASP A 46 -24.29 -4.01 -4.54
C ASP A 46 -24.91 -3.42 -3.27
N THR A 47 -24.10 -2.79 -2.41
CA THR A 47 -24.56 -2.11 -1.20
C THR A 47 -25.53 -0.96 -1.53
N TYR A 48 -25.28 -0.22 -2.61
CA TYR A 48 -26.16 0.89 -3.02
C TYR A 48 -27.50 0.40 -3.58
N LYS A 49 -27.51 -0.70 -4.33
CA LYS A 49 -28.78 -1.33 -4.78
C LYS A 49 -29.61 -1.80 -3.59
N GLU A 50 -28.98 -2.40 -2.59
CA GLU A 50 -29.66 -2.83 -1.37
C GLU A 50 -30.20 -1.64 -0.56
N TYR A 51 -29.43 -0.56 -0.47
CA TYR A 51 -29.86 0.71 0.12
C TYR A 51 -31.11 1.28 -0.59
N LYS A 52 -31.11 1.36 -1.94
CA LYS A 52 -32.27 1.82 -2.72
C LYS A 52 -33.51 0.96 -2.45
N LYS A 53 -33.35 -0.37 -2.47
CA LYS A 53 -34.43 -1.31 -2.19
C LYS A 53 -35.04 -1.08 -0.81
N ASN A 54 -34.23 -0.95 0.23
CA ASN A 54 -34.74 -0.69 1.59
C ASN A 54 -35.41 0.69 1.69
N LYS A 55 -34.95 1.67 0.94
CA LYS A 55 -35.58 2.99 0.88
C LYS A 55 -36.95 2.95 0.19
N GLU A 56 -37.10 2.17 -0.88
CA GLU A 56 -38.38 1.89 -1.53
C GLU A 56 -39.31 1.17 -0.57
N THR A 57 -38.85 0.12 0.13
CA THR A 57 -39.62 -0.58 1.16
C THR A 57 -40.14 0.37 2.25
N ILE A 58 -39.33 1.33 2.70
CA ILE A 58 -39.76 2.33 3.67
C ILE A 58 -40.89 3.21 3.10
N GLN A 59 -40.80 3.64 1.84
CA GLN A 59 -41.82 4.47 1.20
C GLN A 59 -43.11 3.69 1.02
N ASP A 60 -43.04 2.45 0.55
CA ASP A 60 -44.19 1.56 0.34
C ASP A 60 -44.87 1.22 1.66
N SER A 61 -44.10 0.83 2.70
CA SER A 61 -44.64 0.54 4.02
C SER A 61 -45.31 1.76 4.67
N LEU A 62 -44.76 2.97 4.46
CA LEU A 62 -45.41 4.20 4.92
C LEU A 62 -46.74 4.50 4.19
N ALA A 63 -46.76 4.33 2.86
CA ALA A 63 -47.99 4.53 2.07
C ALA A 63 -49.06 3.51 2.46
N MET A 64 -48.66 2.23 2.64
CA MET A 64 -49.56 1.18 3.09
C MET A 64 -50.12 1.43 4.50
N LEU A 65 -49.30 1.96 5.43
CA LEU A 65 -49.74 2.30 6.79
C LEU A 65 -50.80 3.41 6.84
N GLU A 66 -50.87 4.28 5.84
CA GLU A 66 -51.89 5.33 5.74
C GLU A 66 -53.24 4.77 5.29
N GLU A 67 -53.25 3.73 4.44
CA GLU A 67 -54.45 3.14 3.86
C GLU A 67 -54.98 1.95 4.66
N GLU A 68 -54.11 1.21 5.37
CA GLU A 68 -54.44 -0.02 6.09
C GLU A 68 -55.19 0.24 7.39
N LYS A 69 -56.31 -0.50 7.61
CA LYS A 69 -57.15 -0.39 8.80
C LYS A 69 -57.06 -1.59 9.74
N ASP A 70 -56.51 -2.70 9.27
CA ASP A 70 -56.32 -3.90 10.08
C ASP A 70 -55.13 -3.71 11.05
N GLU A 71 -55.39 -3.96 12.32
CA GLU A 71 -54.44 -3.69 13.40
C GLU A 71 -53.22 -4.66 13.37
N GLU A 72 -53.46 -5.94 13.02
CA GLU A 72 -52.37 -6.94 12.87
C GLU A 72 -51.49 -6.59 11.68
N MET A 73 -52.06 -6.21 10.55
CA MET A 73 -51.32 -5.79 9.37
C MET A 73 -50.51 -4.51 9.63
N ARG A 74 -51.06 -3.58 10.38
CA ARG A 74 -50.35 -2.35 10.80
C ARG A 74 -49.17 -2.62 11.72
N GLU A 75 -49.27 -3.62 12.59
CA GLU A 75 -48.12 -4.02 13.44
C GLU A 75 -47.00 -4.64 12.60
N MET A 76 -47.33 -5.54 11.68
CA MET A 76 -46.37 -6.11 10.74
C MET A 76 -45.65 -5.03 9.90
N LEU A 77 -46.41 -4.07 9.34
CA LEU A 77 -45.82 -2.95 8.58
C LEU A 77 -44.92 -2.04 9.42
N LYS A 78 -45.25 -1.86 10.71
CA LYS A 78 -44.37 -1.09 11.64
C LYS A 78 -43.07 -1.83 11.95
N GLU A 79 -43.11 -3.15 12.12
CA GLU A 79 -41.89 -3.96 12.30
C GLU A 79 -41.04 -3.90 11.04
N GLU A 80 -41.61 -4.14 9.86
CA GLU A 80 -40.93 -4.04 8.58
C GLU A 80 -40.29 -2.64 8.37
N LEU A 81 -41.03 -1.58 8.69
CA LEU A 81 -40.55 -0.20 8.64
C LEU A 81 -39.37 0.05 9.62
N SER A 82 -39.42 -0.53 10.82
CA SER A 82 -38.37 -0.41 11.82
C SER A 82 -37.12 -1.11 11.35
N ASP A 83 -37.25 -2.33 10.82
CA ASP A 83 -36.11 -3.11 10.32
C ASP A 83 -35.50 -2.47 9.07
N ALA A 84 -36.30 -2.02 8.13
CA ALA A 84 -35.82 -1.32 6.94
C ALA A 84 -35.09 -0.02 7.30
N LYS A 85 -35.57 0.78 8.27
CA LYS A 85 -34.88 1.99 8.75
C LYS A 85 -33.53 1.67 9.39
N LYS A 86 -33.45 0.59 10.15
CA LYS A 86 -32.20 0.14 10.77
C LYS A 86 -31.19 -0.27 9.70
N GLN A 87 -31.63 -1.08 8.73
CA GLN A 87 -30.80 -1.51 7.59
C GLN A 87 -30.33 -0.33 6.75
N VAL A 88 -31.17 0.66 6.47
CA VAL A 88 -30.78 1.88 5.77
C VAL A 88 -29.65 2.60 6.52
N GLY A 89 -29.72 2.73 7.85
CA GLY A 89 -28.66 3.34 8.64
C GLY A 89 -27.34 2.57 8.62
N GLU A 90 -27.40 1.25 8.66
CA GLU A 90 -26.23 0.37 8.56
C GLU A 90 -25.60 0.46 7.14
N LEU A 91 -26.42 0.41 6.08
CA LEU A 91 -25.98 0.52 4.70
C LEU A 91 -25.41 1.92 4.36
N GLU A 92 -25.98 2.99 4.94
CA GLU A 92 -25.42 4.34 4.80
C GLU A 92 -24.02 4.44 5.41
N HIS A 93 -23.80 3.80 6.54
CA HIS A 93 -22.49 3.77 7.18
C HIS A 93 -21.49 2.95 6.34
N GLU A 94 -21.92 1.79 5.84
CA GLU A 94 -21.11 0.94 4.97
C GLU A 94 -20.74 1.64 3.66
N LEU A 95 -21.70 2.30 3.00
CA LEU A 95 -21.44 3.10 1.80
C LEU A 95 -20.44 4.22 2.05
N LYS A 96 -20.50 4.89 3.20
CA LYS A 96 -19.52 5.91 3.57
C LYS A 96 -18.12 5.33 3.66
N ILE A 97 -17.98 4.12 4.23
CA ILE A 97 -16.69 3.41 4.33
C ILE A 97 -16.19 2.99 2.94
N LEU A 98 -17.05 2.43 2.10
CA LEU A 98 -16.71 1.98 0.75
C LEU A 98 -16.28 3.13 -0.18
N LEU A 99 -16.79 4.34 0.06
CA LEU A 99 -16.44 5.54 -0.69
C LEU A 99 -15.17 6.24 -0.19
N LEU A 100 -14.57 5.78 0.91
CA LEU A 100 -13.28 6.30 1.33
C LEU A 100 -12.22 6.03 0.26
N PRO A 101 -11.31 6.99 0.01
CA PRO A 101 -10.25 6.78 -0.95
C PRO A 101 -9.40 5.57 -0.54
N LYS A 102 -9.38 4.55 -1.39
CA LYS A 102 -8.54 3.36 -1.22
C LYS A 102 -7.09 3.73 -1.55
N ASP A 103 -6.15 3.24 -0.75
CA ASP A 103 -4.73 3.34 -1.08
C ASP A 103 -4.44 2.44 -2.29
N PRO A 104 -3.84 2.97 -3.38
CA PRO A 104 -3.52 2.18 -4.57
C PRO A 104 -2.58 1.01 -4.27
N ASN A 105 -1.85 1.09 -3.16
CA ASN A 105 -0.93 0.04 -2.72
C ASN A 105 -1.62 -1.08 -1.92
N ASP A 106 -2.89 -0.93 -1.52
CA ASP A 106 -3.58 -1.90 -0.65
C ASP A 106 -3.64 -3.33 -1.24
N SER A 107 -3.62 -3.47 -2.56
CA SER A 107 -3.61 -4.77 -3.24
C SER A 107 -2.21 -5.40 -3.40
N LYS A 108 -1.14 -4.66 -3.11
CA LYS A 108 0.24 -5.10 -3.33
C LYS A 108 0.73 -6.06 -2.25
N ASN A 109 1.77 -6.81 -2.58
CA ASN A 109 2.59 -7.52 -1.62
C ASN A 109 3.32 -6.52 -0.73
N VAL A 110 3.84 -6.99 0.38
CA VAL A 110 4.48 -6.13 1.37
C VAL A 110 5.91 -6.57 1.66
N ILE A 111 6.81 -5.60 1.73
CA ILE A 111 8.18 -5.77 2.22
C ILE A 111 8.21 -5.28 3.65
N VAL A 112 8.62 -6.16 4.55
CA VAL A 112 8.76 -5.89 5.98
C VAL A 112 10.22 -5.83 6.34
N GLU A 113 10.65 -4.72 6.92
CA GLU A 113 12.00 -4.53 7.41
C GLU A 113 11.95 -4.33 8.92
N ILE A 114 12.66 -5.15 9.67
CA ILE A 114 12.75 -5.08 11.13
C ILE A 114 14.19 -4.84 11.51
N ARG A 115 14.44 -3.80 12.30
CA ARG A 115 15.77 -3.47 12.83
C ARG A 115 15.75 -3.42 14.35
N ALA A 116 16.77 -3.96 14.97
CA ALA A 116 17.02 -3.77 16.39
C ALA A 116 17.29 -2.29 16.68
N GLY A 117 16.56 -1.74 17.65
CA GLY A 117 16.70 -0.37 18.13
C GLY A 117 17.54 -0.28 19.40
N ALA A 118 17.05 0.50 20.38
CA ALA A 118 17.72 0.65 21.66
C ALA A 118 17.58 -0.62 22.52
N GLY A 119 18.70 -1.17 23.01
CA GLY A 119 18.71 -2.33 23.91
C GLY A 119 19.78 -3.39 23.59
N GLY A 120 20.62 -3.16 22.58
CA GLY A 120 21.69 -4.08 22.22
C GLY A 120 21.20 -5.47 21.81
N ASP A 121 21.80 -6.51 22.39
CA ASP A 121 21.43 -7.91 22.08
C ASP A 121 19.99 -8.26 22.39
N GLU A 122 19.42 -7.69 23.43
CA GLU A 122 18.00 -7.88 23.76
C GLU A 122 17.06 -7.31 22.69
N ALA A 123 17.42 -6.16 22.11
CA ALA A 123 16.66 -5.59 20.99
C ALA A 123 16.73 -6.49 19.76
N ALA A 124 17.86 -7.16 19.52
CA ALA A 124 18.02 -8.10 18.41
C ALA A 124 17.21 -9.40 18.63
N LEU A 125 17.18 -9.92 19.86
CA LEU A 125 16.32 -11.06 20.22
C LEU A 125 14.84 -10.71 20.05
N PHE A 126 14.44 -9.52 20.47
CA PHE A 126 13.07 -9.04 20.30
C PHE A 126 12.71 -8.85 18.82
N ALA A 127 13.62 -8.35 17.99
CA ALA A 127 13.42 -8.24 16.54
C ALA A 127 13.17 -9.62 15.90
N ALA A 128 13.88 -10.66 16.35
CA ALA A 128 13.64 -12.03 15.90
C ALA A 128 12.27 -12.58 16.35
N GLU A 129 11.75 -12.17 17.52
CA GLU A 129 10.40 -12.55 17.96
C GLU A 129 9.32 -11.84 17.13
N ILE A 130 9.48 -10.55 16.86
CA ILE A 130 8.56 -9.78 16.00
C ILE A 130 8.56 -10.35 14.57
N TYR A 131 9.71 -10.75 14.03
CA TYR A 131 9.76 -11.46 12.75
C TYR A 131 8.92 -12.76 12.80
N ARG A 132 9.11 -13.61 13.81
CA ARG A 132 8.35 -14.86 13.98
C ARG A 132 6.85 -14.60 14.11
N MET A 133 6.46 -13.54 14.82
CA MET A 133 5.07 -13.12 14.95
C MET A 133 4.44 -12.82 13.58
N TYR A 134 5.11 -12.04 12.72
CA TYR A 134 4.59 -11.74 11.39
C TYR A 134 4.59 -12.94 10.45
N VAL A 135 5.59 -13.82 10.53
CA VAL A 135 5.59 -15.08 9.75
C VAL A 135 4.40 -15.95 10.11
N LYS A 136 4.12 -16.15 11.40
CA LYS A 136 2.96 -16.92 11.85
C LYS A 136 1.64 -16.26 11.47
N TYR A 137 1.55 -14.93 11.52
CA TYR A 137 0.40 -14.20 11.04
C TYR A 137 0.18 -14.42 9.53
N ALA A 138 1.24 -14.33 8.73
CA ALA A 138 1.17 -14.60 7.30
C ALA A 138 0.72 -16.05 7.01
N GLU A 139 1.25 -17.03 7.74
CA GLU A 139 0.86 -18.43 7.64
C GLU A 139 -0.64 -18.64 7.95
N SER A 140 -1.16 -17.99 9.00
CA SER A 140 -2.59 -18.05 9.35
C SER A 140 -3.50 -17.53 8.25
N ARG A 141 -3.01 -16.56 7.49
CA ARG A 141 -3.68 -15.95 6.33
C ARG A 141 -3.40 -16.69 5.01
N ARG A 142 -2.60 -17.76 5.03
CA ARG A 142 -2.14 -18.51 3.85
C ARG A 142 -1.31 -17.65 2.88
N TRP A 143 -0.65 -16.63 3.40
CA TRP A 143 0.31 -15.83 2.64
C TRP A 143 1.68 -16.50 2.66
N LYS A 144 2.45 -16.29 1.59
CA LYS A 144 3.81 -16.82 1.50
C LYS A 144 4.80 -15.79 2.00
N THR A 145 5.79 -16.22 2.76
CA THR A 145 6.90 -15.37 3.22
C THR A 145 8.18 -15.78 2.52
N GLU A 146 8.94 -14.79 2.09
CA GLU A 146 10.23 -14.95 1.43
C GLU A 146 11.29 -14.07 2.12
N MET A 147 12.36 -14.69 2.59
CA MET A 147 13.48 -13.99 3.22
C MET A 147 14.32 -13.32 2.14
N MET A 148 14.52 -12.00 2.25
CA MET A 148 15.34 -11.21 1.33
C MET A 148 16.74 -10.96 1.88
N SER A 149 16.83 -10.56 3.15
CA SER A 149 18.11 -10.25 3.82
C SER A 149 18.01 -10.53 5.31
N LEU A 150 19.10 -11.04 5.88
CA LEU A 150 19.19 -11.33 7.31
C LEU A 150 20.57 -10.99 7.83
N ASN A 151 20.63 -10.22 8.95
CA ASN A 151 21.83 -9.92 9.69
C ASN A 151 21.66 -10.35 11.15
N GLU A 152 22.28 -11.45 11.53
CA GLU A 152 22.20 -12.04 12.87
C GLU A 152 23.29 -11.49 13.82
N ASN A 153 23.01 -11.54 15.14
CA ASN A 153 23.97 -11.13 16.16
C ASN A 153 24.77 -12.30 16.81
N GLY A 154 24.65 -13.51 16.29
CA GLY A 154 25.38 -14.70 16.79
C GLY A 154 24.77 -15.38 18.02
N ILE A 155 23.73 -14.83 18.65
CA ILE A 155 22.97 -15.41 19.78
C ILE A 155 21.51 -15.71 19.42
N GLY A 156 21.20 -15.78 18.11
CA GLY A 156 19.86 -16.04 17.59
C GLY A 156 18.95 -14.82 17.49
N GLY A 157 19.47 -13.62 17.76
CA GLY A 157 18.78 -12.35 17.52
C GLY A 157 19.10 -11.76 16.15
N PHE A 158 18.23 -10.89 15.66
CA PHE A 158 18.39 -10.22 14.36
C PHE A 158 18.71 -8.74 14.56
N LYS A 159 19.89 -8.30 14.06
CA LYS A 159 20.21 -6.87 13.97
C LYS A 159 19.33 -6.19 12.94
N GLU A 160 19.10 -6.91 11.83
CA GLU A 160 18.26 -6.48 10.74
C GLU A 160 17.73 -7.71 10.00
N VAL A 161 16.46 -7.70 9.64
CA VAL A 161 15.85 -8.69 8.77
C VAL A 161 14.89 -7.99 7.81
N THR A 162 14.97 -8.37 6.54
CA THR A 162 14.06 -7.91 5.49
C THR A 162 13.45 -9.14 4.82
N PHE A 163 12.14 -9.17 4.71
CA PHE A 163 11.41 -10.27 4.09
C PHE A 163 10.16 -9.75 3.39
N MET A 164 9.72 -10.48 2.39
CA MET A 164 8.50 -10.19 1.63
C MET A 164 7.37 -11.09 2.12
N ILE A 165 6.17 -10.54 2.19
CA ILE A 165 4.94 -11.29 2.40
C ILE A 165 4.10 -11.16 1.14
N ASN A 166 3.93 -12.29 0.44
CA ASN A 166 3.18 -12.40 -0.81
C ASN A 166 1.76 -12.87 -0.50
N GLY A 167 0.79 -11.96 -0.65
CA GLY A 167 -0.62 -12.26 -0.41
C GLY A 167 -1.54 -11.12 -0.80
N ALA A 168 -2.70 -11.47 -1.32
CA ALA A 168 -3.71 -10.47 -1.67
C ALA A 168 -4.11 -9.64 -0.46
N GLY A 169 -3.95 -8.32 -0.54
CA GLY A 169 -4.28 -7.39 0.53
C GLY A 169 -3.32 -7.43 1.73
N ALA A 170 -2.11 -7.99 1.57
CA ALA A 170 -1.13 -8.05 2.66
C ALA A 170 -0.73 -6.64 3.13
N TYR A 171 -0.50 -5.72 2.19
CA TYR A 171 -0.15 -4.34 2.52
C TYR A 171 -1.29 -3.62 3.24
N SER A 172 -2.54 -3.77 2.82
CA SER A 172 -3.70 -3.12 3.43
C SER A 172 -3.86 -3.40 4.92
N ARG A 173 -3.46 -4.60 5.37
CA ARG A 173 -3.51 -4.99 6.77
C ARG A 173 -2.25 -4.61 7.55
N LEU A 174 -1.08 -4.82 6.96
CA LEU A 174 0.19 -4.65 7.65
C LEU A 174 0.71 -3.20 7.66
N LYS A 175 0.21 -2.31 6.80
CA LYS A 175 0.62 -0.89 6.77
C LYS A 175 0.52 -0.18 8.13
N TYR A 176 -0.37 -0.64 9.00
CA TYR A 176 -0.54 -0.11 10.35
C TYR A 176 0.49 -0.64 11.38
N GLU A 177 1.33 -1.60 10.99
CA GLU A 177 2.35 -2.19 11.87
C GLU A 177 3.68 -1.42 11.85
N SER A 178 3.83 -0.43 10.96
CA SER A 178 5.03 0.40 10.87
C SER A 178 5.22 1.29 12.10
N GLY A 179 6.45 1.35 12.61
CA GLY A 179 6.82 2.20 13.73
C GLY A 179 7.74 1.50 14.73
N VAL A 180 7.81 2.06 15.95
CA VAL A 180 8.67 1.56 17.04
C VAL A 180 7.88 0.60 17.94
N HIS A 181 8.31 -0.65 18.01
CA HIS A 181 7.78 -1.66 18.92
C HIS A 181 8.68 -1.73 20.16
N ARG A 182 8.08 -1.69 21.34
CA ARG A 182 8.79 -1.65 22.62
C ARG A 182 8.49 -2.89 23.44
N VAL A 183 9.53 -3.54 23.97
CA VAL A 183 9.41 -4.67 24.88
C VAL A 183 9.83 -4.28 26.29
N GLN A 184 9.14 -4.80 27.28
CA GLN A 184 9.46 -4.71 28.71
C GLN A 184 9.50 -6.12 29.28
N ARG A 185 10.70 -6.63 29.55
CA ARG A 185 10.95 -7.92 30.20
C ARG A 185 12.32 -7.96 30.87
N VAL A 186 12.55 -9.00 31.66
CA VAL A 186 13.90 -9.35 32.11
C VAL A 186 14.62 -9.99 30.91
N PRO A 187 15.71 -9.39 30.39
CA PRO A 187 16.44 -9.96 29.26
C PRO A 187 17.05 -11.33 29.61
N GLU A 188 17.12 -12.23 28.63
CA GLU A 188 17.87 -13.49 28.80
C GLU A 188 19.37 -13.26 29.07
N THR A 189 19.88 -12.09 28.66
CA THR A 189 21.28 -11.67 28.86
C THR A 189 21.52 -10.99 30.21
N GLU A 190 20.48 -10.79 31.05
CA GLU A 190 20.58 -10.08 32.33
C GLU A 190 20.66 -11.06 33.49
N SER A 191 21.73 -11.01 34.28
CA SER A 191 21.94 -11.85 35.45
C SER A 191 21.26 -11.33 36.74
N GLY A 192 20.89 -10.04 36.75
CA GLY A 192 20.36 -9.36 37.95
C GLY A 192 18.82 -9.35 38.05
N GLY A 193 18.10 -9.98 37.15
CA GLY A 193 16.64 -10.07 37.17
C GLY A 193 15.90 -8.72 36.99
N ARG A 194 16.57 -7.68 36.49
CA ARG A 194 15.98 -6.35 36.29
C ARG A 194 15.18 -6.30 35.01
N ILE A 195 14.00 -5.66 35.07
CA ILE A 195 13.21 -5.41 33.84
C ILE A 195 13.89 -4.32 33.02
N HIS A 196 14.23 -4.67 31.78
CA HIS A 196 14.76 -3.73 30.79
C HIS A 196 13.69 -3.35 29.78
N THR A 197 13.92 -2.22 29.13
CA THR A 197 13.08 -1.74 28.04
C THR A 197 13.94 -1.68 26.78
N SER A 198 13.58 -2.50 25.79
CA SER A 198 14.24 -2.53 24.49
C SER A 198 13.26 -2.19 23.38
N THR A 199 13.77 -1.81 22.22
CA THR A 199 12.95 -1.45 21.06
C THR A 199 13.45 -2.12 19.79
N CYS A 200 12.52 -2.39 18.88
CA CYS A 200 12.84 -2.62 17.48
C CYS A 200 11.98 -1.70 16.61
N THR A 201 12.44 -1.40 15.43
CA THR A 201 11.70 -0.62 14.43
C THR A 201 11.19 -1.55 13.35
N VAL A 202 9.97 -1.32 12.90
CA VAL A 202 9.33 -2.05 11.80
C VAL A 202 8.98 -1.05 10.72
N ALA A 203 9.49 -1.26 9.50
CA ALA A 203 9.08 -0.52 8.32
C ALA A 203 8.25 -1.44 7.43
N ILE A 204 7.13 -0.94 6.94
CA ILE A 204 6.20 -1.63 6.07
C ILE A 204 6.13 -0.88 4.75
N MET A 205 6.61 -1.49 3.68
CA MET A 205 6.64 -0.87 2.36
C MET A 205 5.88 -1.73 1.35
N PRO A 206 5.13 -1.13 0.43
CA PRO A 206 4.55 -1.89 -0.67
C PRO A 206 5.67 -2.42 -1.58
N GLU A 207 5.42 -3.57 -2.22
CA GLU A 207 6.30 -4.05 -3.27
C GLU A 207 6.41 -3.00 -4.38
N ALA A 208 7.66 -2.66 -4.76
CA ALA A 208 7.94 -1.71 -5.83
C ALA A 208 7.55 -2.33 -7.18
N GLU A 209 6.90 -1.55 -8.03
CA GLU A 209 6.65 -1.95 -9.42
C GLU A 209 7.93 -1.76 -10.24
N GLU A 210 8.11 -2.61 -11.26
CA GLU A 210 9.18 -2.42 -12.23
C GLU A 210 9.00 -1.05 -12.91
N ILE A 211 10.10 -0.31 -13.05
CA ILE A 211 10.06 0.99 -13.72
C ILE A 211 9.88 0.74 -15.21
N ASP A 212 8.67 0.99 -15.70
CA ASP A 212 8.40 1.00 -17.14
C ASP A 212 8.88 2.33 -17.74
N PHE A 213 10.13 2.31 -18.22
CA PHE A 213 10.77 3.50 -18.77
C PHE A 213 10.56 3.56 -20.28
N HIS A 214 9.72 4.47 -20.74
CA HIS A 214 9.51 4.76 -22.17
C HIS A 214 10.18 6.09 -22.55
N LEU A 215 11.13 6.03 -23.51
CA LEU A 215 11.77 7.23 -24.04
C LEU A 215 10.98 7.75 -25.26
N ASP A 216 10.37 8.94 -25.12
CA ASP A 216 9.76 9.63 -26.26
C ASP A 216 10.85 10.25 -27.15
N MET A 217 10.86 9.86 -28.41
CA MET A 217 11.82 10.37 -29.40
C MET A 217 11.58 11.84 -29.76
N ASN A 218 10.39 12.39 -29.50
CA ASN A 218 10.07 13.80 -29.70
C ASN A 218 10.81 14.71 -28.70
N ASP A 219 11.14 14.18 -27.52
CA ASP A 219 11.90 14.89 -26.49
C ASP A 219 13.42 14.90 -26.77
N CYS A 220 13.84 14.25 -27.85
CA CYS A 220 15.24 14.08 -28.20
C CYS A 220 15.64 15.01 -29.36
N LYS A 221 16.50 15.99 -29.10
CA LYS A 221 17.10 16.83 -30.14
C LYS A 221 18.46 16.29 -30.56
N PHE A 222 18.65 16.08 -31.86
CA PHE A 222 19.88 15.60 -32.44
C PHE A 222 20.60 16.71 -33.19
N ASP A 223 21.84 17.00 -32.81
CA ASP A 223 22.74 17.88 -33.53
C ASP A 223 23.93 17.05 -34.05
N VAL A 224 24.31 17.23 -35.31
CA VAL A 224 25.45 16.56 -35.91
C VAL A 224 26.64 17.54 -36.06
N PHE A 225 27.81 17.04 -35.85
CA PHE A 225 29.05 17.88 -35.93
C PHE A 225 30.25 17.03 -36.35
N ARG A 226 31.33 17.69 -36.66
CA ARG A 226 32.58 16.99 -37.06
C ARG A 226 33.27 16.43 -35.83
N ALA A 227 33.68 15.16 -35.93
CA ALA A 227 34.44 14.53 -34.85
C ALA A 227 35.79 15.25 -34.64
N SER A 228 36.15 15.47 -33.39
CA SER A 228 37.45 16.02 -33.02
C SER A 228 38.40 14.90 -32.60
N GLY A 229 39.60 14.87 -33.16
CA GLY A 229 40.62 13.86 -32.80
C GLY A 229 41.70 13.71 -33.83
N ASN A 230 42.76 12.96 -33.50
CA ASN A 230 43.84 12.61 -34.42
C ASN A 230 43.32 11.64 -35.48
N GLY A 231 42.97 12.14 -36.65
CA GLY A 231 42.45 11.34 -37.75
C GLY A 231 42.75 11.92 -39.14
N GLY A 232 42.69 11.09 -40.15
CA GLY A 232 42.87 11.47 -41.54
C GLY A 232 41.68 12.20 -42.15
N GLN A 233 41.63 12.33 -43.48
CA GLN A 233 40.58 13.08 -44.22
C GLN A 233 39.14 12.74 -43.84
N CYS A 234 38.83 11.51 -43.43
CA CYS A 234 37.47 11.06 -43.07
C CYS A 234 36.98 11.75 -41.78
N VAL A 235 37.83 12.02 -40.79
CA VAL A 235 37.47 12.67 -39.52
C VAL A 235 37.21 14.17 -39.73
N ASN A 236 37.93 14.79 -40.65
CA ASN A 236 37.91 16.23 -40.85
C ASN A 236 36.84 16.69 -41.84
N THR A 237 36.29 15.78 -42.69
CA THR A 237 35.37 16.14 -43.76
C THR A 237 33.93 15.63 -43.56
N THR A 238 33.74 14.62 -42.67
CA THR A 238 32.40 13.99 -42.51
C THR A 238 31.82 14.34 -41.15
N ASP A 239 30.57 14.83 -41.11
CA ASP A 239 29.83 15.10 -39.85
C ASP A 239 29.31 13.78 -39.28
N SER A 240 30.22 13.00 -38.69
CA SER A 240 29.91 11.68 -38.08
C SER A 240 29.58 11.73 -36.60
N ALA A 241 29.96 12.77 -35.90
CA ALA A 241 29.70 12.93 -34.49
C ALA A 241 28.24 13.41 -34.22
N VAL A 242 27.62 12.87 -33.20
CA VAL A 242 26.24 13.17 -32.81
C VAL A 242 26.20 13.71 -31.39
N ARG A 243 25.51 14.82 -31.22
CA ARG A 243 25.14 15.37 -29.91
C ARG A 243 23.62 15.17 -29.74
N LEU A 244 23.25 14.43 -28.72
CA LEU A 244 21.87 14.19 -28.33
C LEU A 244 21.56 15.00 -27.08
N THR A 245 20.54 15.84 -27.16
CA THR A 245 20.04 16.62 -26.03
C THR A 245 18.63 16.15 -25.69
N HIS A 246 18.40 15.69 -24.47
CA HIS A 246 17.07 15.39 -23.96
C HIS A 246 16.48 16.67 -23.39
N ILE A 247 15.43 17.19 -24.03
CA ILE A 247 14.84 18.52 -23.73
C ILE A 247 14.34 18.63 -22.31
N PRO A 248 13.53 17.66 -21.75
CA PRO A 248 12.95 17.79 -20.41
C PRO A 248 13.99 17.78 -19.29
N THR A 249 15.05 16.97 -19.41
CA THR A 249 16.06 16.84 -18.35
C THR A 249 17.32 17.67 -18.61
N GLY A 250 17.50 18.22 -19.81
CA GLY A 250 18.70 18.93 -20.18
C GLY A 250 19.98 18.09 -20.33
N ILE A 251 19.85 16.76 -20.31
CA ILE A 251 20.99 15.85 -20.47
C ILE A 251 21.53 15.95 -21.89
N VAL A 252 22.83 16.19 -22.00
CA VAL A 252 23.55 16.24 -23.28
C VAL A 252 24.53 15.08 -23.36
N ILE A 253 24.45 14.31 -24.43
CA ILE A 253 25.34 13.19 -24.72
C ILE A 253 25.99 13.42 -26.08
N SER A 254 27.30 13.32 -26.13
CA SER A 254 28.05 13.42 -27.38
C SER A 254 28.76 12.09 -27.68
N CYS A 255 28.49 11.53 -28.86
CA CYS A 255 29.13 10.31 -29.34
C CYS A 255 29.88 10.59 -30.66
N GLN A 256 31.15 10.25 -30.69
CA GLN A 256 32.04 10.45 -31.85
C GLN A 256 32.98 9.27 -32.11
N ASP A 257 32.76 8.14 -31.44
CA ASP A 257 33.66 6.99 -31.43
C ASP A 257 33.63 6.20 -32.76
N GLU A 258 32.47 6.21 -33.43
CA GLU A 258 32.25 5.45 -34.64
C GLU A 258 32.38 6.34 -35.89
N LYS A 259 32.81 5.73 -37.00
CA LYS A 259 32.86 6.41 -38.29
C LYS A 259 31.47 6.67 -38.92
N SER A 260 30.47 6.02 -38.42
CA SER A 260 29.07 6.10 -38.92
C SER A 260 28.22 6.95 -37.98
N GLN A 261 27.63 8.01 -38.51
CA GLN A 261 26.67 8.86 -37.82
C GLN A 261 25.49 8.04 -37.21
N LEU A 262 24.98 7.05 -37.98
CA LEU A 262 23.88 6.23 -37.49
C LEU A 262 24.26 5.41 -36.26
N LYS A 263 25.46 4.81 -36.27
CA LYS A 263 25.96 4.06 -35.07
C LYS A 263 26.19 4.97 -33.88
N ASN A 264 26.69 6.20 -34.10
CA ASN A 264 26.85 7.18 -33.03
C ASN A 264 25.49 7.63 -32.45
N LYS A 265 24.46 7.77 -33.31
CA LYS A 265 23.10 8.06 -32.90
C LYS A 265 22.52 6.95 -32.03
N ASP A 266 22.64 5.69 -32.45
CA ASP A 266 22.16 4.53 -31.70
C ASP A 266 22.89 4.39 -30.36
N LYS A 267 24.21 4.64 -30.34
CA LYS A 267 24.99 4.63 -29.12
C LYS A 267 24.58 5.75 -28.16
N ALA A 268 24.38 6.97 -28.66
CA ALA A 268 23.88 8.08 -27.87
C ALA A 268 22.52 7.80 -27.23
N LEU A 269 21.59 7.19 -27.99
CA LEU A 269 20.28 6.77 -27.47
C LEU A 269 20.39 5.70 -26.38
N LYS A 270 21.26 4.70 -26.54
CA LYS A 270 21.50 3.69 -25.51
C LYS A 270 22.03 4.31 -24.22
N VAL A 271 23.00 5.22 -24.33
CA VAL A 271 23.55 5.93 -23.17
C VAL A 271 22.51 6.83 -22.51
N LEU A 272 21.66 7.51 -23.31
CA LEU A 272 20.57 8.32 -22.77
C LEU A 272 19.57 7.47 -21.98
N ARG A 273 19.11 6.34 -22.57
CA ARG A 273 18.20 5.41 -21.89
C ARG A 273 18.76 4.93 -20.57
N SER A 274 20.03 4.54 -20.53
CA SER A 274 20.69 4.10 -19.29
C SER A 274 20.70 5.19 -18.24
N ARG A 275 21.08 6.43 -18.60
CA ARG A 275 21.11 7.55 -17.66
C ARG A 275 19.75 7.96 -17.13
N LEU A 276 18.74 7.98 -17.99
CA LEU A 276 17.38 8.31 -17.58
C LEU A 276 16.79 7.22 -16.68
N TYR A 277 17.06 5.95 -17.00
CA TYR A 277 16.67 4.83 -16.13
C TYR A 277 17.36 4.91 -14.75
N GLU A 278 18.67 5.19 -14.70
CA GLU A 278 19.40 5.40 -13.44
C GLU A 278 18.84 6.58 -12.62
N MET A 279 18.46 7.68 -13.28
CA MET A 279 17.84 8.82 -12.61
C MET A 279 16.46 8.47 -12.03
N GLU A 280 15.62 7.72 -12.76
CA GLU A 280 14.31 7.33 -12.28
C GLU A 280 14.44 6.33 -11.13
N LEU A 281 15.36 5.39 -11.23
CA LEU A 281 15.69 4.46 -10.15
C LEU A 281 16.17 5.20 -8.88
N ALA A 282 17.02 6.22 -9.05
CA ALA A 282 17.49 7.03 -7.92
C ALA A 282 16.35 7.79 -7.26
N LYS A 283 15.44 8.40 -8.03
CA LYS A 283 14.26 9.08 -7.47
C LYS A 283 13.34 8.11 -6.69
N GLN A 284 13.12 6.89 -7.23
CA GLN A 284 12.35 5.88 -6.53
C GLN A 284 13.02 5.49 -5.20
N HIS A 285 14.33 5.23 -5.22
CA HIS A 285 15.08 4.92 -4.00
C HIS A 285 15.05 6.05 -2.95
N ASP A 286 15.14 7.31 -3.40
CA ASP A 286 15.06 8.46 -2.51
C ASP A 286 13.66 8.58 -1.88
N ALA A 287 12.60 8.39 -2.67
CA ALA A 287 11.23 8.39 -2.19
C ALA A 287 10.97 7.23 -1.19
N GLU A 288 11.45 6.02 -1.49
CA GLU A 288 11.38 4.88 -0.56
C GLU A 288 12.15 5.14 0.73
N ALA A 289 13.34 5.73 0.65
CA ALA A 289 14.14 6.08 1.81
C ALA A 289 13.47 7.14 2.69
N GLU A 290 12.80 8.13 2.08
CA GLU A 290 12.04 9.15 2.80
C GLU A 290 10.80 8.54 3.46
N ALA A 291 10.03 7.72 2.74
CA ALA A 291 8.89 6.98 3.28
C ALA A 291 9.30 6.11 4.48
N ARG A 292 10.42 5.37 4.35
CA ARG A 292 10.98 4.57 5.44
C ARG A 292 11.33 5.44 6.65
N ARG A 293 12.00 6.57 6.47
CA ARG A 293 12.37 7.48 7.56
C ARG A 293 11.15 8.03 8.28
N SER A 294 10.11 8.39 7.56
CA SER A 294 8.87 8.90 8.15
C SER A 294 8.14 7.86 9.02
N GLN A 295 8.25 6.57 8.68
CA GLN A 295 7.62 5.48 9.42
C GLN A 295 8.34 5.14 10.73
N ILE A 296 9.68 5.14 10.73
CA ILE A 296 10.50 4.63 11.84
C ILE A 296 10.97 5.72 12.81
N GLY A 297 10.93 6.99 12.42
CA GLY A 297 11.46 8.09 13.23
C GLY A 297 12.93 7.87 13.62
N THR A 298 13.25 8.12 14.88
CA THR A 298 14.60 7.90 15.44
C THR A 298 14.79 6.50 16.06
N GLY A 299 13.70 5.71 16.23
CA GLY A 299 13.71 4.43 16.93
C GLY A 299 13.83 4.56 18.45
N ASP A 300 13.65 5.76 19.00
CA ASP A 300 13.71 6.00 20.45
C ASP A 300 12.53 5.31 21.17
N ARG A 301 12.75 4.97 22.42
CA ARG A 301 11.74 4.37 23.31
C ARG A 301 10.50 5.24 23.53
N SER A 302 10.62 6.54 23.33
CA SER A 302 9.51 7.51 23.43
C SER A 302 8.54 7.42 22.25
N GLU A 303 9.01 7.07 21.05
CA GLU A 303 8.25 7.03 19.79
C GLU A 303 7.42 5.75 19.60
N LYS A 304 7.29 4.95 20.65
CA LYS A 304 6.60 3.66 20.62
C LYS A 304 5.17 3.75 20.09
N ILE A 305 4.84 2.91 19.13
CA ILE A 305 3.45 2.65 18.70
C ILE A 305 2.80 1.57 19.59
N ARG A 306 3.58 0.54 19.97
CA ARG A 306 3.09 -0.61 20.74
C ARG A 306 4.08 -1.06 21.81
N THR A 307 3.55 -1.48 22.96
CA THR A 307 4.36 -2.03 24.06
C THR A 307 3.95 -3.45 24.39
N TYR A 308 4.92 -4.34 24.42
CA TYR A 308 4.81 -5.75 24.81
C TYR A 308 5.36 -5.89 26.25
N ASN A 309 4.47 -6.07 27.22
CA ASN A 309 4.82 -6.14 28.63
C ASN A 309 4.71 -7.58 29.12
N PHE A 310 5.85 -8.27 29.23
CA PHE A 310 5.93 -9.67 29.63
C PHE A 310 5.51 -9.90 31.08
N PRO A 311 5.99 -9.11 32.07
CA PRO A 311 5.57 -9.29 33.47
C PRO A 311 4.06 -9.22 33.68
N GLN A 312 3.35 -8.47 32.84
CA GLN A 312 1.90 -8.29 32.96
C GLN A 312 1.12 -9.10 31.90
N GLY A 313 1.79 -9.84 31.02
CA GLY A 313 1.18 -10.64 29.95
C GLY A 313 0.31 -9.83 28.99
N ARG A 314 0.62 -8.54 28.80
CA ARG A 314 -0.22 -7.62 28.01
C ARG A 314 0.52 -6.94 26.87
N VAL A 315 -0.24 -6.62 25.82
CA VAL A 315 0.17 -5.77 24.72
C VAL A 315 -0.71 -4.52 24.71
N THR A 316 -0.11 -3.35 24.57
CA THR A 316 -0.82 -2.07 24.51
C THR A 316 -0.44 -1.33 23.22
N ASP A 317 -1.41 -1.07 22.34
CA ASP A 317 -1.24 -0.15 21.22
C ASP A 317 -1.58 1.27 21.69
N HIS A 318 -0.59 2.15 21.62
CA HIS A 318 -0.71 3.50 22.17
C HIS A 318 -1.48 4.46 21.28
N ARG A 319 -1.60 4.17 19.99
CA ARG A 319 -2.30 5.01 19.01
C ARG A 319 -3.81 5.03 19.27
N ILE A 320 -4.37 3.87 19.60
CA ILE A 320 -5.81 3.68 19.86
C ILE A 320 -6.11 3.34 21.33
N LYS A 321 -5.07 3.33 22.18
CA LYS A 321 -5.16 3.00 23.63
C LYS A 321 -5.76 1.61 23.89
N LEU A 322 -5.63 0.69 22.94
CA LEU A 322 -6.08 -0.71 23.07
C LEU A 322 -5.10 -1.50 23.93
N THR A 323 -5.61 -2.22 24.92
CA THR A 323 -4.80 -3.11 25.78
C THR A 323 -5.40 -4.50 25.80
N LEU A 324 -4.60 -5.50 25.40
CA LEU A 324 -4.99 -6.91 25.37
C LEU A 324 -4.09 -7.74 26.30
N HIS A 325 -4.71 -8.58 27.14
CA HIS A 325 -4.02 -9.43 28.11
C HIS A 325 -3.79 -10.85 27.57
N ARG A 326 -3.21 -10.95 26.37
CA ARG A 326 -2.93 -12.20 25.67
C ARG A 326 -1.65 -12.10 24.83
N LEU A 327 -0.58 -11.69 25.52
CA LEU A 327 0.74 -11.46 24.92
C LEU A 327 1.22 -12.65 24.08
N ASP A 328 1.13 -13.88 24.62
CA ASP A 328 1.63 -15.08 23.97
C ASP A 328 0.87 -15.39 22.66
N ASN A 329 -0.44 -15.16 22.64
CA ASN A 329 -1.25 -15.35 21.44
C ASN A 329 -0.85 -14.33 20.35
N ILE A 330 -0.63 -13.08 20.74
CA ILE A 330 -0.23 -12.01 19.81
C ILE A 330 1.16 -12.33 19.23
N LEU A 331 2.13 -12.72 20.05
CA LEU A 331 3.44 -13.19 19.59
C LEU A 331 3.35 -14.51 18.80
N GLY A 332 2.27 -15.26 19.01
CA GLY A 332 1.88 -16.44 18.24
C GLY A 332 1.28 -16.12 16.87
N GLY A 333 1.08 -14.84 16.53
CA GLY A 333 0.54 -14.40 15.23
C GLY A 333 -0.94 -14.01 15.26
N ASP A 334 -1.60 -13.93 16.42
CA ASP A 334 -2.99 -13.47 16.54
C ASP A 334 -3.05 -11.92 16.58
N LEU A 335 -2.97 -11.30 15.41
CA LEU A 335 -2.94 -9.84 15.25
C LEU A 335 -4.27 -9.24 14.80
N ASP A 336 -5.26 -10.04 14.45
CA ASP A 336 -6.48 -9.56 13.79
C ASP A 336 -7.21 -8.49 14.60
N GLU A 337 -7.43 -8.70 15.90
CA GLU A 337 -8.15 -7.72 16.73
C GLU A 337 -7.43 -6.36 16.79
N ILE A 338 -6.09 -6.36 16.82
CA ILE A 338 -5.31 -5.12 16.83
C ILE A 338 -5.42 -4.42 15.48
N ILE A 339 -5.22 -5.18 14.40
CA ILE A 339 -5.25 -4.64 13.02
C ILE A 339 -6.65 -4.14 12.68
N ASP A 340 -7.70 -4.89 12.99
CA ASP A 340 -9.08 -4.50 12.71
C ASP A 340 -9.47 -3.23 13.50
N SER A 341 -9.02 -3.11 14.76
CA SER A 341 -9.22 -1.91 15.56
C SER A 341 -8.49 -0.69 15.00
N LEU A 342 -7.29 -0.88 14.43
CA LEU A 342 -6.53 0.19 13.78
C LEU A 342 -7.17 0.61 12.45
N ILE A 343 -7.66 -0.34 11.67
CA ILE A 343 -8.42 -0.08 10.43
C ILE A 343 -9.68 0.73 10.77
N ALA A 344 -10.45 0.31 11.77
CA ALA A 344 -11.65 1.02 12.19
C ALA A 344 -11.35 2.45 12.67
N ALA A 345 -10.26 2.65 13.41
CA ALA A 345 -9.83 3.97 13.86
C ALA A 345 -9.40 4.88 12.68
N ASP A 346 -8.67 4.34 11.69
CA ASP A 346 -8.28 5.07 10.48
C ASP A 346 -9.49 5.46 9.63
N GLN A 347 -10.43 4.53 9.45
CA GLN A 347 -11.69 4.79 8.74
C GLN A 347 -12.51 5.88 9.45
N ALA A 348 -12.62 5.83 10.78
CA ALA A 348 -13.33 6.85 11.55
C ALA A 348 -12.67 8.23 11.42
N ALA A 349 -11.35 8.29 11.45
CA ALA A 349 -10.61 9.54 11.25
C ALA A 349 -10.83 10.12 9.85
N LYS A 350 -10.78 9.28 8.80
CA LYS A 350 -11.04 9.69 7.42
C LYS A 350 -12.47 10.19 7.22
N LEU A 351 -13.45 9.51 7.83
CA LEU A 351 -14.85 9.95 7.79
C LEU A 351 -15.06 11.30 8.48
N SER A 352 -14.39 11.55 9.61
CA SER A 352 -14.44 12.82 10.31
C SER A 352 -13.88 13.96 9.44
N ASN A 353 -12.72 13.75 8.82
CA ASN A 353 -12.10 14.76 7.95
C ASN A 353 -12.98 15.09 6.73
N LEU A 354 -13.67 14.10 6.13
CA LEU A 354 -14.61 14.34 5.02
C LEU A 354 -15.86 15.14 5.45
N GLN A 355 -16.24 15.08 6.73
CA GLN A 355 -17.35 15.87 7.26
C GLN A 355 -16.96 17.33 7.52
N ASP A 356 -15.70 17.57 7.87
CA ASP A 356 -15.18 18.91 8.12
C ASP A 356 -14.91 19.69 6.82
N GLU A 357 -14.72 19.00 5.67
CA GLU A 357 -14.49 19.59 4.35
C GLU A 357 -15.81 19.80 3.53
N ALA A 358 -16.94 19.29 3.98
CA ALA A 358 -18.24 19.35 3.29
C ALA A 358 -19.15 20.45 3.86
#